data_f5bb77e2bc9094efa054a01d7a20c420
#
_entry.id   f5bb77e2bc9094efa054a01d7a20c420
#
_cell.length_a   1.000
_cell.length_b   1.000
_cell.length_c   1.000
_cell.angle_alpha   90.00
_cell.angle_beta   90.00
_cell.angle_gamma   90.00
#
_symmetry.space_group_name_H-M   'P 1'
#
loop_
_entity.id
_entity.type
_entity.pdbx_description
1 polymer ?
#
loop_
_entity_poly.entity_id
_entity_poly.type
_entity_poly.pdbx_seq_one_letter_code
_entity_poly.pdbx_strand_id
1 'polypeptide(L)'
;WRGRRVRALRPFADDSALLAAVSRGEFALNGLRNRDLQAIFFPRAAHSPVEVRRRSAWVSRKLRLLRAHGRITKINGTHRYQLTAAGRKTITAILTALRSTVRPLTPVAA
;
A
#
# COMPACT_ATOMS: atom_id res chain seq x y z
N TRP A 1 -9.35 -14.56 -8.70
CA TRP A 1 -8.47 -13.97 -9.67
C TRP A 1 -8.42 -14.64 -11.00
N ARG A 2 -8.88 -15.87 -11.11
CA ARG A 2 -8.80 -16.57 -12.34
C ARG A 2 -9.37 -15.79 -13.47
N GLY A 3 -8.65 -15.72 -14.56
CA GLY A 3 -9.07 -15.03 -15.74
C GLY A 3 -8.87 -13.53 -15.72
N ARG A 4 -8.45 -12.97 -14.63
CA ARG A 4 -8.22 -11.54 -14.56
C ARG A 4 -6.76 -11.22 -14.59
N ARG A 5 -6.42 -10.26 -15.42
CA ARG A 5 -5.07 -9.75 -15.44
C ARG A 5 -4.97 -8.57 -14.51
N VAL A 6 -3.87 -8.50 -13.77
CA VAL A 6 -3.52 -7.32 -13.03
C VAL A 6 -2.16 -6.87 -13.55
N ARG A 7 -1.92 -5.57 -13.50
CA ARG A 7 -0.64 -5.05 -13.92
C ARG A 7 0.45 -5.46 -12.95
N ALA A 8 1.69 -5.39 -13.40
CA ALA A 8 2.83 -5.68 -12.54
C ALA A 8 2.90 -4.67 -11.40
N LEU A 9 3.36 -5.13 -10.25
CA LEU A 9 3.61 -4.27 -9.12
C LEU A 9 4.91 -3.51 -9.38
N ARG A 10 4.91 -2.22 -9.10
CA ARG A 10 6.08 -1.36 -9.31
C ARG A 10 6.52 -0.75 -7.99
N PRO A 11 7.18 -1.57 -7.13
CA PRO A 11 7.44 -1.15 -5.75
C PRO A 11 8.39 0.03 -5.61
N PHE A 12 9.26 0.27 -6.60
CA PHE A 12 10.20 1.37 -6.52
C PHE A 12 9.76 2.59 -7.33
N ALA A 13 8.56 2.58 -7.83
CA ALA A 13 8.05 3.66 -8.64
C ALA A 13 6.61 3.97 -8.24
N ASP A 14 5.65 3.61 -9.11
CA ASP A 14 4.26 4.02 -8.92
C ASP A 14 3.61 3.48 -7.65
N ASP A 15 4.06 2.34 -7.16
CA ASP A 15 3.41 1.67 -6.03
C ASP A 15 4.15 1.85 -4.70
N SER A 16 5.22 2.62 -4.66
CA SER A 16 5.99 2.81 -3.43
C SER A 16 5.16 3.48 -2.32
N ALA A 17 4.39 4.50 -2.66
CA ALA A 17 3.55 5.19 -1.69
C ALA A 17 2.47 4.26 -1.14
N LEU A 18 1.91 3.41 -1.99
CA LEU A 18 0.91 2.44 -1.58
C LEU A 18 1.50 1.43 -0.60
N LEU A 19 2.67 0.91 -0.91
CA LEU A 19 3.34 -0.07 -0.05
C LEU A 19 3.74 0.56 1.28
N ALA A 20 4.22 1.79 1.26
CA ALA A 20 4.53 2.50 2.48
C ALA A 20 3.27 2.69 3.35
N ALA A 21 2.16 3.04 2.72
CA ALA A 21 0.92 3.25 3.45
C ALA A 21 0.44 1.97 4.15
N VAL A 22 0.45 0.83 3.44
CA VAL A 22 -0.04 -0.41 4.03
C VAL A 22 0.92 -0.97 5.10
N SER A 23 2.15 -0.48 5.14
CA SER A 23 3.14 -0.94 6.12
C SER A 23 3.10 -0.18 7.43
N ARG A 24 2.24 0.81 7.56
CA ARG A 24 2.19 1.61 8.78
C ARG A 24 1.93 0.73 10.00
N GLY A 25 2.65 1.02 11.07
CA GLY A 25 2.56 0.23 12.30
C GLY A 25 1.16 0.16 12.90
N GLU A 26 0.36 1.21 12.67
CA GLU A 26 -1.01 1.24 13.17
C GLU A 26 -1.90 0.13 12.63
N PHE A 27 -1.52 -0.47 11.49
CA PHE A 27 -2.29 -1.56 10.89
C PHE A 27 -1.79 -2.95 11.30
N ALA A 28 -0.73 -3.02 12.07
CA ALA A 28 -0.11 -4.31 12.40
C ALA A 28 -0.98 -5.21 13.26
N LEU A 29 -1.73 -4.65 14.19
CA LEU A 29 -2.56 -5.46 15.08
C LEU A 29 -3.93 -5.80 14.53
N ASN A 30 -4.64 -4.78 14.06
CA ASN A 30 -6.02 -4.95 13.65
C ASN A 30 -6.23 -4.98 12.14
N GLY A 31 -5.16 -4.86 11.39
CA GLY A 31 -5.25 -4.79 9.94
C GLY A 31 -5.71 -3.43 9.44
N LEU A 32 -5.83 -3.31 8.13
CA LEU A 32 -6.25 -2.07 7.49
C LEU A 32 -7.51 -2.31 6.68
N ARG A 33 -8.28 -1.26 6.50
CA ARG A 33 -9.49 -1.29 5.70
C ARG A 33 -9.39 -0.28 4.57
N ASN A 34 -10.29 -0.41 3.60
CA ASN A 34 -10.37 0.54 2.50
C ASN A 34 -10.39 1.98 3.02
N ARG A 35 -11.23 2.29 4.01
CA ARG A 35 -11.34 3.64 4.53
C ARG A 35 -10.05 4.16 5.16
N ASP A 36 -9.21 3.27 5.69
CA ASP A 36 -7.94 3.68 6.27
C ASP A 36 -7.01 4.22 5.19
N LEU A 37 -6.96 3.56 4.04
CA LEU A 37 -6.18 4.04 2.92
C LEU A 37 -6.78 5.30 2.31
N GLN A 38 -8.10 5.41 2.29
CA GLN A 38 -8.73 6.65 1.84
C GLN A 38 -8.27 7.84 2.67
N ALA A 39 -8.19 7.67 3.98
CA ALA A 39 -7.74 8.74 4.86
C ALA A 39 -6.30 9.16 4.59
N ILE A 40 -5.46 8.21 4.22
CA ILE A 40 -4.06 8.50 3.92
C ILE A 40 -3.89 9.22 2.58
N PHE A 41 -4.56 8.71 1.54
CA PHE A 41 -4.38 9.26 0.19
C PHE A 41 -5.28 10.45 -0.12
N PHE A 42 -6.39 10.57 0.58
CA PHE A 42 -7.36 11.64 0.36
C PHE A 42 -7.72 12.29 1.70
N PRO A 43 -6.81 13.06 2.28
CA PRO A 43 -7.02 13.62 3.62
C PRO A 43 -8.13 14.67 3.69
N ARG A 44 -8.51 15.25 2.55
CA ARG A 44 -9.58 16.25 2.54
C ARG A 44 -10.92 15.58 2.30
N ALA A 45 -11.98 16.15 2.88
CA ALA A 45 -13.32 15.62 2.69
C ALA A 45 -13.71 15.61 1.22
N ALA A 46 -14.46 14.59 0.82
CA ALA A 46 -14.98 14.52 -0.53
C ALA A 46 -16.06 15.58 -0.73
N HIS A 47 -16.15 16.15 -1.92
CA HIS A 47 -17.09 17.21 -2.23
C HIS A 47 -18.45 16.69 -2.69
N SER A 48 -18.57 15.43 -3.01
CA SER A 48 -19.80 14.88 -3.56
C SER A 48 -19.87 13.37 -3.36
N PRO A 49 -21.10 12.79 -3.44
CA PRO A 49 -21.24 11.34 -3.40
C PRO A 49 -20.47 10.62 -4.51
N VAL A 50 -20.37 11.26 -5.68
CA VAL A 50 -19.60 10.70 -6.80
C VAL A 50 -18.14 10.58 -6.42
N GLU A 51 -17.60 11.61 -5.78
CA GLU A 51 -16.21 11.61 -5.35
C GLU A 51 -15.96 10.56 -4.27
N VAL A 52 -16.90 10.39 -3.34
CA VAL A 52 -16.81 9.35 -2.31
C VAL A 52 -16.67 7.98 -2.97
N ARG A 53 -17.54 7.68 -3.93
CA ARG A 53 -17.50 6.40 -4.63
C ARG A 53 -16.22 6.21 -5.43
N ARG A 54 -15.75 7.28 -6.07
CA ARG A 54 -14.53 7.23 -6.88
C ARG A 54 -13.30 6.91 -6.03
N ARG A 55 -13.20 7.53 -4.85
CA ARG A 55 -12.11 7.28 -3.92
C ARG A 55 -12.13 5.85 -3.42
N SER A 56 -13.30 5.36 -3.03
CA SER A 56 -13.45 3.99 -2.54
C SER A 56 -13.08 2.99 -3.63
N ALA A 57 -13.51 3.23 -4.85
CA ALA A 57 -13.19 2.35 -5.98
C ALA A 57 -11.69 2.35 -6.29
N TRP A 58 -11.06 3.52 -6.21
CA TRP A 58 -9.62 3.64 -6.42
C TRP A 58 -8.85 2.80 -5.40
N VAL A 59 -9.20 2.93 -4.11
CA VAL A 59 -8.56 2.14 -3.06
C VAL A 59 -8.83 0.65 -3.23
N SER A 60 -10.06 0.28 -3.59
CA SER A 60 -10.39 -1.12 -3.83
C SER A 60 -9.53 -1.73 -4.92
N ARG A 61 -9.27 -0.97 -5.99
CA ARG A 61 -8.39 -1.45 -7.06
C ARG A 61 -6.95 -1.63 -6.57
N LYS A 62 -6.47 -0.74 -5.70
CA LYS A 62 -5.13 -0.85 -5.14
C LYS A 62 -5.01 -2.05 -4.20
N LEU A 63 -6.02 -2.28 -3.38
CA LEU A 63 -6.04 -3.46 -2.51
C LEU A 63 -6.08 -4.73 -3.35
N ARG A 64 -6.84 -4.74 -4.42
CA ARG A 64 -6.90 -5.88 -5.32
C ARG A 64 -5.55 -6.16 -5.96
N LEU A 65 -4.85 -5.11 -6.37
CA LEU A 65 -3.51 -5.24 -6.94
C LEU A 65 -2.54 -5.88 -5.94
N LEU A 66 -2.50 -5.37 -4.72
CA LEU A 66 -1.60 -5.91 -3.70
C LEU A 66 -1.95 -7.35 -3.34
N ARG A 67 -3.24 -7.65 -3.27
CA ARG A 67 -3.70 -8.99 -2.95
C ARG A 67 -3.35 -9.97 -4.07
N ALA A 68 -3.51 -9.55 -5.32
CA ALA A 68 -3.16 -10.39 -6.47
C ALA A 68 -1.69 -10.72 -6.52
N HIS A 69 -0.84 -9.82 -6.04
CA HIS A 69 0.59 -10.06 -5.95
C HIS A 69 1.01 -10.70 -4.62
N GLY A 70 0.05 -11.10 -3.80
CA GLY A 70 0.34 -11.77 -2.53
C GLY A 70 0.99 -10.91 -1.48
N ARG A 71 0.89 -9.59 -1.58
CA ARG A 71 1.52 -8.68 -0.62
C ARG A 71 0.66 -8.43 0.60
N ILE A 72 -0.66 -8.58 0.45
CA ILE A 72 -1.60 -8.52 1.57
C ILE A 72 -2.54 -9.70 1.48
N THR A 73 -3.16 -10.03 2.61
CA THR A 73 -4.17 -11.07 2.68
C THR A 73 -5.35 -10.55 3.47
N LYS A 74 -6.53 -11.05 3.14
CA LYS A 74 -7.74 -10.66 3.86
C LYS A 74 -7.87 -11.48 5.13
N ILE A 75 -8.23 -10.81 6.22
CA ILE A 75 -8.49 -11.50 7.48
C ILE A 75 -9.88 -12.13 7.38
N ASN A 76 -9.96 -13.43 7.62
CA ASN A 76 -11.21 -14.17 7.49
C ASN A 76 -12.38 -13.51 8.21
N GLY A 77 -13.51 -13.44 7.52
CA GLY A 77 -14.73 -12.92 8.11
C GLY A 77 -14.78 -11.42 8.29
N THR A 78 -13.84 -10.71 7.71
CA THR A 78 -13.78 -9.25 7.86
C THR A 78 -13.50 -8.57 6.54
N HIS A 79 -13.55 -7.24 6.55
CA HIS A 79 -13.11 -6.42 5.41
C HIS A 79 -11.73 -5.82 5.70
N ARG A 80 -10.96 -6.49 6.55
CA ARG A 80 -9.64 -6.03 6.94
C ARG A 80 -8.57 -6.85 6.25
N TYR A 81 -7.42 -6.21 6.03
CA TYR A 81 -6.28 -6.83 5.35
C TYR A 81 -5.04 -6.65 6.21
N GLN A 82 -4.09 -7.54 6.03
CA GLN A 82 -2.80 -7.41 6.70
C GLN A 82 -1.69 -7.83 5.75
N LEU A 83 -0.48 -7.36 6.03
CA LEU A 83 0.67 -7.70 5.22
C LEU A 83 1.01 -9.16 5.35
N THR A 84 1.40 -9.76 4.23
CA THR A 84 1.98 -11.09 4.22
C THR A 84 3.48 -10.98 4.48
N ALA A 85 4.13 -12.12 4.66
CA ALA A 85 5.58 -12.14 4.75
C ALA A 85 6.23 -11.59 3.48
N ALA A 86 5.67 -11.92 2.31
CA ALA A 86 6.13 -11.38 1.04
C ALA A 86 5.96 -9.86 0.98
N GLY A 87 4.85 -9.35 1.50
CA GLY A 87 4.61 -7.91 1.57
C GLY A 87 5.65 -7.21 2.42
N ARG A 88 5.96 -7.76 3.58
CA ARG A 88 6.99 -7.20 4.46
C ARG A 88 8.37 -7.20 3.80
N LYS A 89 8.71 -8.26 3.09
CA LYS A 89 9.98 -8.32 2.37
C LYS A 89 10.08 -7.26 1.30
N THR A 90 9.00 -7.06 0.55
CA THR A 90 8.96 -6.03 -0.49
C THR A 90 9.19 -4.65 0.11
N ILE A 91 8.51 -4.35 1.22
CA ILE A 91 8.64 -3.05 1.88
C ILE A 91 10.05 -2.86 2.44
N THR A 92 10.62 -3.89 3.05
CA THR A 92 11.98 -3.82 3.56
C THR A 92 12.96 -3.52 2.42
N ALA A 93 12.78 -4.15 1.27
CA ALA A 93 13.63 -3.92 0.11
C ALA A 93 13.53 -2.46 -0.37
N ILE A 94 12.30 -1.91 -0.38
CA ILE A 94 12.09 -0.52 -0.79
C ILE A 94 12.80 0.43 0.17
N LEU A 95 12.61 0.23 1.46
CA LEU A 95 13.22 1.11 2.47
C LEU A 95 14.74 1.03 2.40
N THR A 96 15.28 -0.15 2.19
CA THR A 96 16.71 -0.33 2.04
C THR A 96 17.23 0.40 0.80
N ALA A 97 16.53 0.27 -0.31
CA ALA A 97 16.91 0.95 -1.55
C ALA A 97 16.86 2.47 -1.40
N LEU A 98 15.84 2.98 -0.72
CA LEU A 98 15.72 4.42 -0.50
C LEU A 98 16.86 4.94 0.37
N ARG A 99 17.24 4.20 1.40
CA ARG A 99 18.37 4.59 2.23
C ARG A 99 19.65 4.61 1.43
N SER A 100 19.85 3.61 0.59
CA SER A 100 21.05 3.54 -0.24
C SER A 100 21.12 4.69 -1.22
N THR A 101 19.97 5.14 -1.69
CA THR A 101 19.93 6.28 -2.61
C THR A 101 20.25 7.58 -1.92
N VAL A 102 19.76 7.77 -0.72
CA VAL A 102 19.97 9.02 0.01
C VAL A 102 21.33 9.10 0.65
N ARG A 103 21.79 7.99 1.20
CA ARG A 103 23.02 7.96 1.95
C ARG A 103 24.24 8.52 1.24
N PRO A 104 24.48 8.17 -0.01
CA PRO A 104 25.67 8.68 -0.68
C PRO A 104 25.70 10.17 -0.84
N LEU A 105 24.57 10.78 -0.71
CA LEU A 105 24.52 12.22 -0.84
C LEU A 105 24.85 12.90 0.46
N THR A 106 24.93 12.13 1.48
CA THR A 106 25.23 12.66 2.74
C THR A 106 26.71 12.80 2.82
N PRO A 107 27.17 13.91 3.00
CA PRO A 107 28.57 14.15 3.04
C PRO A 107 29.06 13.45 4.19
N VAL A 108 29.76 12.56 3.91
CA VAL A 108 30.29 11.90 4.86
C VAL A 108 31.23 12.75 5.48
N ALA A 109 30.94 13.53 6.01
CA ALA A 109 31.75 14.27 6.62
C ALA A 109 32.93 13.75 6.79
N ALA A 110 33.08 13.42 6.12
CA ALA A 110 34.23 12.97 6.28
C ALA A 110 34.97 13.58 7.23
#